data_4685769dc951b6043ea1a0dc4042b206
#
_entry.id   4685769dc951b6043ea1a0dc4042b206
#
_cell.length_a   1.000
_cell.length_b   1.000
_cell.length_c   1.000
_cell.angle_alpha   90.00
_cell.angle_beta   90.00
_cell.angle_gamma   90.00
#
_symmetry.space_group_name_H-M   'P 1'
#
loop_
_entity.id
_entity.type
_entity.pdbx_description
1 polymer ?
#
loop_
_entity_poly.entity_id
_entity_poly.type
_entity_poly.pdbx_seq_one_letter_code
_entity_poly.pdbx_strand_id
1 'polypeptide(L)'
;MGEVEKKENVKKVENKKDVKGKNEEKKNKGKVTVETKKSKVVPIISIIVIIALIVIIALSIMFLGNTPKKTVDGMLQALKDADYETVNNYVNYNELISSSESVEGENFDEETQKLFFDKLSWNITEVKQENDVADVTVEITNKNFKTIINNYMQKVLKIALSGENIDSQGTENYLIEELKNENVETTTNTQTITLLKQDGKWIITTSNEELMNMLLPGLNEAVNSLS
;
A
#
# COMPACT_ATOMS: atom_id res chain seq x y z
N MET A 1 -38.57 25.56 48.02
CA MET A 1 -38.52 26.99 47.73
C MET A 1 -38.22 27.13 46.28
N GLY A 2 -39.04 27.51 45.46
CA GLY A 2 -40.26 28.28 45.20
C GLY A 2 -40.36 28.22 43.68
N GLU A 3 -41.37 27.65 43.09
CA GLU A 3 -42.62 28.32 42.70
C GLU A 3 -42.36 29.55 41.82
N VAL A 4 -42.98 29.80 40.70
CA VAL A 4 -44.34 29.77 40.19
C VAL A 4 -44.30 30.57 38.89
N GLU A 5 -44.96 30.49 37.88
CA GLU A 5 -46.28 30.37 37.25
C GLU A 5 -46.19 30.84 35.81
N LYS A 6 -46.86 30.13 34.90
CA LYS A 6 -48.13 30.36 34.22
C LYS A 6 -48.39 31.73 33.63
N LYS A 7 -48.71 31.78 32.35
CA LYS A 7 -50.04 32.19 31.83
C LYS A 7 -50.17 32.03 30.30
N GLU A 8 -51.06 31.22 29.94
CA GLU A 8 -52.02 31.16 28.88
C GLU A 8 -52.61 32.54 28.49
N ASN A 9 -52.91 32.75 27.22
CA ASN A 9 -54.12 33.46 26.83
C ASN A 9 -54.64 33.07 25.43
N VAL A 10 -55.80 32.50 25.45
CA VAL A 10 -56.74 32.19 24.39
C VAL A 10 -57.70 33.37 24.19
N LYS A 11 -58.12 33.66 22.98
CA LYS A 11 -59.45 34.22 22.55
C LYS A 11 -59.47 34.30 21.05
N LYS A 12 -60.20 33.51 20.32
CA LYS A 12 -61.63 33.27 20.11
C LYS A 12 -62.38 34.49 19.55
N VAL A 13 -63.16 34.18 18.48
CA VAL A 13 -64.51 34.54 18.09
C VAL A 13 -64.61 35.56 16.96
N GLU A 14 -65.22 35.34 15.90
CA GLU A 14 -66.48 34.89 15.28
C GLU A 14 -66.90 35.83 14.17
N ASN A 15 -67.25 35.32 13.02
CA ASN A 15 -68.53 35.26 12.36
C ASN A 15 -69.18 36.54 11.74
N LYS A 16 -69.53 36.47 10.50
CA LYS A 16 -70.85 36.54 9.81
C LYS A 16 -70.70 37.04 8.40
N LYS A 17 -71.07 36.21 7.45
CA LYS A 17 -72.34 36.14 6.66
C LYS A 17 -72.65 37.25 5.69
N ASP A 18 -72.79 36.75 4.46
CA ASP A 18 -73.79 37.02 3.39
C ASP A 18 -73.72 38.32 2.57
N VAL A 19 -73.69 38.22 1.25
CA VAL A 19 -74.85 38.20 0.34
C VAL A 19 -74.40 38.27 -1.15
N LYS A 20 -74.96 37.36 -1.93
CA LYS A 20 -75.26 37.30 -3.36
C LYS A 20 -74.99 38.55 -4.28
N GLY A 21 -74.36 38.22 -5.43
CA GLY A 21 -74.49 39.01 -6.62
C GLY A 21 -73.99 38.27 -7.87
N LYS A 22 -74.88 38.02 -8.77
CA LYS A 22 -74.82 37.27 -10.03
C LYS A 22 -73.91 37.87 -11.13
N ASN A 23 -73.42 36.92 -11.96
CA ASN A 23 -73.13 37.05 -13.43
C ASN A 23 -71.95 37.94 -13.85
N GLU A 24 -70.98 37.40 -14.57
CA GLU A 24 -71.01 37.09 -16.01
C GLU A 24 -69.71 36.42 -16.46
N GLU A 25 -69.82 35.49 -17.39
CA GLU A 25 -68.77 34.80 -18.12
C GLU A 25 -67.85 35.80 -18.83
N LYS A 26 -66.50 35.59 -18.59
CA LYS A 26 -65.48 35.78 -19.63
C LYS A 26 -64.43 34.75 -19.55
N LYS A 27 -64.44 33.84 -20.51
CA LYS A 27 -63.30 32.93 -20.80
C LYS A 27 -62.03 33.74 -20.94
N ASN A 28 -61.14 33.54 -20.01
CA ASN A 28 -59.76 33.91 -20.23
C ASN A 28 -58.88 32.68 -19.98
N LYS A 29 -58.39 32.09 -21.07
CA LYS A 29 -57.37 31.00 -21.01
C LYS A 29 -56.09 31.60 -20.46
N GLY A 30 -55.97 31.66 -19.15
CA GLY A 30 -54.70 31.88 -18.46
C GLY A 30 -53.89 30.60 -18.47
N LYS A 31 -52.83 30.61 -19.27
CA LYS A 31 -51.81 29.62 -19.30
C LYS A 31 -51.11 29.63 -17.91
N VAL A 32 -51.45 28.68 -17.05
CA VAL A 32 -50.74 28.48 -15.78
C VAL A 32 -49.37 27.88 -16.12
N THR A 33 -48.37 28.73 -16.24
CA THR A 33 -46.98 28.33 -16.21
C THR A 33 -46.65 27.95 -14.77
N VAL A 34 -46.66 26.65 -14.48
CA VAL A 34 -46.11 26.13 -13.26
C VAL A 34 -44.58 26.29 -13.35
N GLU A 35 -44.06 27.37 -12.79
CA GLU A 35 -42.63 27.48 -12.53
C GLU A 35 -42.24 26.45 -11.46
N THR A 36 -41.80 25.29 -11.90
CA THR A 36 -41.12 24.34 -11.02
C THR A 36 -39.80 24.98 -10.61
N LYS A 37 -39.76 25.60 -9.42
CA LYS A 37 -38.49 25.93 -8.75
C LYS A 37 -37.70 24.64 -8.63
N LYS A 38 -36.74 24.40 -9.54
CA LYS A 38 -35.76 23.33 -9.45
C LYS A 38 -34.98 23.52 -8.12
N SER A 39 -35.30 22.72 -7.13
CA SER A 39 -34.61 22.70 -5.85
C SER A 39 -33.12 22.40 -6.10
N LYS A 40 -32.25 23.32 -5.70
CA LYS A 40 -30.79 23.15 -5.78
C LYS A 40 -30.27 22.01 -4.89
N VAL A 41 -31.15 21.42 -4.08
CA VAL A 41 -30.82 20.32 -3.15
C VAL A 41 -30.66 18.98 -3.87
N VAL A 42 -31.41 18.75 -4.96
CA VAL A 42 -31.35 17.49 -5.72
C VAL A 42 -29.95 17.19 -6.30
N PRO A 43 -29.23 18.16 -6.92
CA PRO A 43 -27.88 17.87 -7.42
C PRO A 43 -26.85 17.64 -6.31
N ILE A 44 -27.03 18.29 -5.14
CA ILE A 44 -26.11 18.10 -4.00
C ILE A 44 -26.26 16.69 -3.42
N ILE A 45 -27.49 16.20 -3.25
CA ILE A 45 -27.76 14.84 -2.77
C ILE A 45 -27.18 13.81 -3.75
N SER A 46 -27.32 14.02 -5.07
CA SER A 46 -26.76 13.15 -6.10
C SER A 46 -25.23 13.06 -6.01
N ILE A 47 -24.55 14.17 -5.78
CA ILE A 47 -23.09 14.22 -5.63
C ILE A 47 -22.64 13.46 -4.39
N ILE A 48 -23.32 13.64 -3.25
CA ILE A 48 -23.01 12.93 -2.00
C ILE A 48 -23.18 11.41 -2.17
N VAL A 49 -24.25 10.97 -2.84
CA VAL A 49 -24.48 9.55 -3.13
C VAL A 49 -23.39 8.97 -4.03
N ILE A 50 -22.96 9.70 -5.06
CA ILE A 50 -21.88 9.27 -5.95
C ILE A 50 -20.55 9.14 -5.18
N ILE A 51 -20.22 10.12 -4.35
CA ILE A 51 -19.01 10.06 -3.51
C ILE A 51 -19.08 8.88 -2.55
N ALA A 52 -20.22 8.65 -1.90
CA ALA A 52 -20.41 7.50 -1.00
C ALA A 52 -20.25 6.16 -1.74
N LEU A 53 -20.78 6.04 -2.97
CA LEU A 53 -20.60 4.85 -3.81
C LEU A 53 -19.15 4.64 -4.22
N ILE A 54 -18.42 5.70 -4.58
CA ILE A 54 -16.98 5.62 -4.91
C ILE A 54 -16.18 5.14 -3.69
N VAL A 55 -16.48 5.67 -2.50
CA VAL A 55 -15.83 5.25 -1.25
C VAL A 55 -16.15 3.79 -0.92
N ILE A 56 -17.40 3.35 -1.08
CA ILE A 56 -17.80 1.96 -0.88
C ILE A 56 -17.10 1.03 -1.88
N ILE A 57 -16.98 1.42 -3.14
CA ILE A 57 -16.27 0.64 -4.16
C ILE A 57 -14.78 0.58 -3.83
N ALA A 58 -14.15 1.69 -3.45
CA ALA A 58 -12.75 1.74 -3.05
C ALA A 58 -12.47 0.87 -1.82
N LEU A 59 -13.33 0.92 -0.78
CA LEU A 59 -13.25 0.05 0.38
C LEU A 59 -13.50 -1.41 0.01
N SER A 60 -14.45 -1.70 -0.89
CA SER A 60 -14.72 -3.08 -1.34
C SER A 60 -13.54 -3.66 -2.11
N ILE A 61 -12.83 -2.87 -2.92
CA ILE A 61 -11.62 -3.30 -3.61
C ILE A 61 -10.51 -3.59 -2.59
N MET A 62 -10.36 -2.77 -1.55
CA MET A 62 -9.44 -3.03 -0.44
C MET A 62 -9.77 -4.32 0.31
N PHE A 63 -11.06 -4.62 0.58
CA PHE A 63 -11.47 -5.81 1.31
C PHE A 63 -11.54 -7.08 0.45
N LEU A 64 -12.04 -6.99 -0.79
CA LEU A 64 -12.11 -8.11 -1.73
C LEU A 64 -10.75 -8.46 -2.37
N GLY A 65 -9.78 -7.54 -2.28
CA GLY A 65 -8.44 -7.70 -2.81
C GLY A 65 -7.42 -8.30 -1.85
N ASN A 66 -7.71 -8.37 -0.55
CA ASN A 66 -6.76 -8.79 0.48
C ASN A 66 -6.77 -10.32 0.65
N THR A 67 -5.97 -10.99 -0.15
CA THR A 67 -5.71 -12.43 -0.04
C THR A 67 -4.23 -12.67 0.27
N PRO A 68 -3.85 -13.80 0.91
CA PRO A 68 -2.44 -14.11 1.18
C PRO A 68 -1.57 -13.97 -0.08
N LYS A 69 -2.05 -14.50 -1.21
CA LYS A 69 -1.37 -14.40 -2.50
C LYS A 69 -1.11 -12.94 -2.91
N LYS A 70 -2.14 -12.09 -2.85
CA LYS A 70 -2.02 -10.67 -3.25
C LYS A 70 -1.15 -9.87 -2.28
N THR A 71 -1.12 -10.24 -1.01
CA THR A 71 -0.24 -9.62 -0.02
C THR A 71 1.22 -9.88 -0.35
N VAL A 72 1.58 -11.12 -0.62
CA VAL A 72 2.94 -11.49 -1.04
C VAL A 72 3.30 -10.87 -2.39
N ASP A 73 2.42 -10.96 -3.37
CA ASP A 73 2.60 -10.39 -4.70
C ASP A 73 2.80 -8.87 -4.65
N GLY A 74 2.00 -8.16 -3.85
CA GLY A 74 2.10 -6.73 -3.65
C GLY A 74 3.39 -6.30 -2.97
N MET A 75 3.87 -7.04 -1.96
CA MET A 75 5.15 -6.78 -1.31
C MET A 75 6.32 -6.94 -2.30
N LEU A 76 6.35 -8.07 -3.03
CA LEU A 76 7.42 -8.35 -3.98
C LEU A 76 7.43 -7.36 -5.15
N GLN A 77 6.25 -6.94 -5.62
CA GLN A 77 6.14 -5.91 -6.64
C GLN A 77 6.64 -4.55 -6.13
N ALA A 78 6.26 -4.15 -4.92
CA ALA A 78 6.71 -2.89 -4.33
C ALA A 78 8.24 -2.86 -4.13
N LEU A 79 8.85 -3.99 -3.70
CA LEU A 79 10.32 -4.12 -3.62
C LEU A 79 10.98 -3.95 -4.99
N LYS A 80 10.45 -4.62 -6.01
CA LYS A 80 10.97 -4.52 -7.38
C LYS A 80 10.90 -3.11 -7.95
N ASP A 81 9.82 -2.40 -7.63
CA ASP A 81 9.59 -1.03 -8.09
C ASP A 81 10.32 0.02 -7.24
N ALA A 82 11.02 -0.41 -6.18
CA ALA A 82 11.64 0.44 -5.16
C ALA A 82 10.64 1.39 -4.46
N ASP A 83 9.38 0.97 -4.35
CA ASP A 83 8.34 1.68 -3.62
C ASP A 83 8.34 1.24 -2.14
N TYR A 84 9.32 1.75 -1.40
CA TYR A 84 9.55 1.36 0.00
C TYR A 84 8.44 1.87 0.95
N GLU A 85 7.71 2.91 0.57
CA GLU A 85 6.53 3.37 1.30
C GLU A 85 5.43 2.28 1.25
N THR A 86 5.21 1.73 0.07
CA THR A 86 4.27 0.61 -0.12
C THR A 86 4.78 -0.67 0.56
N VAL A 87 6.09 -0.97 0.52
CA VAL A 87 6.68 -2.13 1.23
C VAL A 87 6.36 -2.08 2.72
N ASN A 88 6.43 -0.90 3.35
CA ASN A 88 6.12 -0.72 4.78
C ASN A 88 4.66 -1.05 5.16
N ASN A 89 3.75 -1.21 4.18
CA ASN A 89 2.40 -1.72 4.45
C ASN A 89 2.36 -3.24 4.67
N TYR A 90 3.44 -3.95 4.33
CA TYR A 90 3.54 -5.41 4.41
C TYR A 90 4.57 -5.88 5.43
N VAL A 91 5.73 -5.22 5.47
CA VAL A 91 6.85 -5.48 6.39
C VAL A 91 7.53 -4.17 6.76
N ASN A 92 8.21 -4.12 7.91
CA ASN A 92 9.04 -2.96 8.24
C ASN A 92 10.32 -2.98 7.39
N TYR A 93 10.36 -2.18 6.33
CA TYR A 93 11.48 -2.17 5.38
C TYR A 93 12.81 -1.81 6.04
N ASN A 94 12.82 -0.86 6.97
CA ASN A 94 14.05 -0.47 7.68
C ASN A 94 14.59 -1.61 8.56
N GLU A 95 13.72 -2.35 9.23
CA GLU A 95 14.12 -3.54 9.99
C GLU A 95 14.54 -4.67 9.07
N LEU A 96 13.90 -4.81 7.90
CA LEU A 96 14.26 -5.81 6.90
C LEU A 96 15.69 -5.59 6.42
N ILE A 97 16.10 -4.36 6.08
CA ILE A 97 17.45 -4.06 5.61
C ILE A 97 18.47 -4.19 6.76
N SER A 98 18.15 -3.67 7.95
CA SER A 98 19.06 -3.67 9.10
C SER A 98 19.30 -5.06 9.68
N SER A 99 18.43 -6.04 9.38
CA SER A 99 18.64 -7.44 9.80
C SER A 99 19.78 -8.15 9.04
N SER A 100 20.26 -7.58 7.94
CA SER A 100 21.51 -7.99 7.32
C SER A 100 22.68 -7.35 8.09
N GLU A 101 23.30 -8.07 9.01
CA GLU A 101 24.45 -7.62 9.82
C GLU A 101 25.64 -7.06 9.02
N SER A 102 25.59 -7.19 7.69
CA SER A 102 26.67 -6.82 6.77
C SER A 102 26.63 -5.39 6.27
N VAL A 103 25.62 -4.58 6.64
CA VAL A 103 25.44 -3.20 6.13
C VAL A 103 25.16 -2.23 7.28
N GLU A 104 26.03 -2.27 8.33
CA GLU A 104 26.00 -1.22 9.35
C GLU A 104 26.42 0.11 8.73
N GLY A 105 25.45 1.01 8.56
CA GLY A 105 25.69 2.45 8.48
C GLY A 105 25.63 3.10 7.11
N GLU A 106 25.41 2.42 6.01
CA GLU A 106 25.27 3.07 4.68
C GLU A 106 23.81 3.11 4.24
N ASN A 107 23.22 4.30 4.29
CA ASN A 107 21.96 4.57 3.61
C ASN A 107 22.27 4.68 2.11
N PHE A 108 22.16 3.58 1.38
CA PHE A 108 22.20 3.63 -0.08
C PHE A 108 21.10 4.57 -0.59
N ASP A 109 21.43 5.34 -1.62
CA ASP A 109 20.43 6.14 -2.30
C ASP A 109 19.38 5.25 -2.99
N GLU A 110 18.24 5.84 -3.36
CA GLU A 110 17.12 5.12 -3.96
C GLU A 110 17.52 4.39 -5.26
N GLU A 111 18.44 4.99 -6.05
CA GLU A 111 18.94 4.38 -7.28
C GLU A 111 19.74 3.10 -6.99
N THR A 112 20.62 3.15 -6.01
CA THR A 112 21.41 2.00 -5.56
C THR A 112 20.53 0.92 -4.94
N GLN A 113 19.57 1.30 -4.09
CA GLN A 113 18.62 0.35 -3.50
C GLN A 113 17.84 -0.41 -4.57
N LYS A 114 17.45 0.25 -5.66
CA LYS A 114 16.75 -0.37 -6.78
C LYS A 114 17.58 -1.48 -7.45
N LEU A 115 18.90 -1.36 -7.47
CA LEU A 115 19.79 -2.36 -8.08
C LEU A 115 19.77 -3.71 -7.36
N PHE A 116 19.35 -3.76 -6.08
CA PHE A 116 19.23 -5.02 -5.35
C PHE A 116 18.05 -5.86 -5.84
N PHE A 117 17.03 -5.25 -6.45
CA PHE A 117 15.78 -5.90 -6.82
C PHE A 117 15.43 -5.80 -8.31
N ASP A 118 16.29 -5.24 -9.15
CA ASP A 118 16.03 -5.03 -10.59
C ASP A 118 15.84 -6.34 -11.37
N LYS A 119 16.47 -7.44 -10.92
CA LYS A 119 16.28 -8.79 -11.48
C LYS A 119 15.28 -9.64 -10.70
N LEU A 120 14.64 -9.07 -9.67
CA LEU A 120 13.64 -9.79 -8.88
C LEU A 120 12.48 -10.22 -9.77
N SER A 121 12.18 -11.51 -9.72
CA SER A 121 10.98 -12.12 -10.31
C SER A 121 10.50 -13.27 -9.45
N TRP A 122 9.22 -13.59 -9.50
CA TRP A 122 8.65 -14.62 -8.63
C TRP A 122 7.49 -15.34 -9.29
N ASN A 123 7.22 -16.54 -8.79
CA ASN A 123 6.08 -17.35 -9.15
C ASN A 123 5.48 -17.98 -7.88
N ILE A 124 4.25 -17.61 -7.54
CA ILE A 124 3.55 -18.20 -6.40
C ILE A 124 2.98 -19.54 -6.83
N THR A 125 3.54 -20.62 -6.26
CA THR A 125 3.23 -22.00 -6.65
C THR A 125 2.13 -22.64 -5.80
N GLU A 126 2.01 -22.25 -4.51
CA GLU A 126 1.01 -22.81 -3.61
C GLU A 126 0.55 -21.77 -2.59
N VAL A 127 -0.71 -21.86 -2.19
CA VAL A 127 -1.29 -21.12 -1.06
C VAL A 127 -2.07 -22.10 -0.21
N LYS A 128 -1.64 -22.31 1.03
CA LYS A 128 -2.35 -23.05 2.05
C LYS A 128 -2.90 -22.07 3.07
N GLN A 129 -4.19 -22.10 3.30
CA GLN A 129 -4.83 -21.22 4.29
C GLN A 129 -5.68 -22.05 5.23
N GLU A 130 -5.44 -21.87 6.53
CA GLU A 130 -6.23 -22.45 7.61
C GLU A 130 -6.65 -21.34 8.58
N ASN A 131 -7.94 -21.04 8.63
CA ASN A 131 -8.48 -19.94 9.43
C ASN A 131 -7.80 -18.60 9.11
N ASP A 132 -7.12 -18.03 10.10
CA ASP A 132 -6.41 -16.75 10.03
C ASP A 132 -4.91 -16.89 9.78
N VAL A 133 -4.43 -18.08 9.45
CA VAL A 133 -3.02 -18.36 9.09
C VAL A 133 -2.97 -18.80 7.63
N ALA A 134 -1.95 -18.33 6.92
CA ALA A 134 -1.71 -18.77 5.55
C ALA A 134 -0.20 -18.91 5.27
N ASP A 135 0.13 -19.98 4.54
CA ASP A 135 1.44 -20.24 3.99
C ASP A 135 1.40 -20.07 2.48
N VAL A 136 2.24 -19.20 1.96
CA VAL A 136 2.38 -18.93 0.52
C VAL A 136 3.75 -19.42 0.08
N THR A 137 3.76 -20.50 -0.72
CA THR A 137 4.99 -21.01 -1.33
C THR A 137 5.27 -20.22 -2.60
N VAL A 138 6.47 -19.68 -2.70
CA VAL A 138 6.90 -18.84 -3.79
C VAL A 138 8.30 -19.22 -4.28
N GLU A 139 8.45 -19.33 -5.58
CA GLU A 139 9.76 -19.41 -6.26
C GLU A 139 10.21 -17.97 -6.53
N ILE A 140 11.32 -17.58 -5.93
CA ILE A 140 11.90 -16.24 -6.10
C ILE A 140 13.20 -16.37 -6.85
N THR A 141 13.34 -15.58 -7.90
CA THR A 141 14.58 -15.45 -8.70
C THR A 141 15.11 -14.04 -8.53
N ASN A 142 16.38 -13.91 -8.15
CA ASN A 142 17.09 -12.65 -8.10
C ASN A 142 18.57 -12.87 -8.42
N LYS A 143 19.36 -11.79 -8.46
CA LYS A 143 20.83 -11.85 -8.61
C LYS A 143 21.44 -12.81 -7.59
N ASN A 144 22.50 -13.51 -8.01
CA ASN A 144 23.29 -14.33 -7.10
C ASN A 144 24.22 -13.44 -6.28
N PHE A 145 23.78 -13.08 -5.07
CA PHE A 145 24.52 -12.19 -4.20
C PHE A 145 25.82 -12.79 -3.69
N LYS A 146 25.94 -14.11 -3.62
CA LYS A 146 27.24 -14.75 -3.35
C LYS A 146 28.30 -14.38 -4.38
N THR A 147 27.93 -14.40 -5.66
CA THR A 147 28.85 -14.01 -6.74
C THR A 147 29.20 -12.52 -6.66
N ILE A 148 28.21 -11.65 -6.44
CA ILE A 148 28.42 -10.20 -6.31
C ILE A 148 29.39 -9.90 -5.15
N ILE A 149 29.12 -10.42 -3.97
CA ILE A 149 29.94 -10.16 -2.77
C ILE A 149 31.36 -10.72 -2.95
N ASN A 150 31.49 -11.92 -3.50
CA ASN A 150 32.81 -12.49 -3.77
C ASN A 150 33.63 -11.65 -4.74
N ASN A 151 33.04 -11.18 -5.84
CA ASN A 151 33.72 -10.31 -6.80
C ASN A 151 34.12 -8.98 -6.17
N TYR A 152 33.20 -8.36 -5.43
CA TYR A 152 33.44 -7.14 -4.68
C TYR A 152 34.61 -7.31 -3.70
N MET A 153 34.59 -8.36 -2.87
CA MET A 153 35.65 -8.64 -1.91
C MET A 153 37.00 -8.90 -2.57
N GLN A 154 37.05 -9.61 -3.69
CA GLN A 154 38.27 -9.82 -4.45
C GLN A 154 38.86 -8.49 -4.96
N LYS A 155 38.04 -7.56 -5.43
CA LYS A 155 38.45 -6.22 -5.85
C LYS A 155 39.05 -5.45 -4.66
N VAL A 156 38.31 -5.38 -3.54
CA VAL A 156 38.75 -4.67 -2.33
C VAL A 156 40.07 -5.25 -1.81
N LEU A 157 40.18 -6.56 -1.71
CA LEU A 157 41.42 -7.24 -1.26
C LEU A 157 42.60 -6.95 -2.20
N LYS A 158 42.40 -7.00 -3.51
CA LYS A 158 43.45 -6.70 -4.49
C LYS A 158 43.99 -5.27 -4.30
N ILE A 159 43.11 -4.30 -4.06
CA ILE A 159 43.51 -2.91 -3.85
C ILE A 159 44.24 -2.77 -2.50
N ALA A 160 43.74 -3.38 -1.42
CA ALA A 160 44.41 -3.37 -0.13
C ALA A 160 45.83 -3.95 -0.21
N LEU A 161 46.04 -4.99 -1.03
CA LEU A 161 47.37 -5.60 -1.23
C LEU A 161 48.28 -4.78 -2.18
N SER A 162 47.71 -3.94 -3.05
CA SER A 162 48.52 -3.08 -3.93
C SER A 162 49.12 -1.87 -3.20
N GLY A 163 48.67 -1.57 -1.99
CA GLY A 163 49.04 -0.40 -1.22
C GLY A 163 48.39 0.88 -1.69
N GLU A 164 47.37 0.79 -2.56
CA GLU A 164 46.54 1.92 -2.96
C GLU A 164 45.59 2.28 -1.79
N ASN A 165 45.46 3.59 -1.52
CA ASN A 165 44.46 4.07 -0.57
C ASN A 165 43.10 4.06 -1.23
N ILE A 166 42.16 3.34 -0.64
CA ILE A 166 40.75 3.38 -1.03
C ILE A 166 39.97 3.95 0.15
N ASP A 167 39.11 4.91 -0.13
CA ASP A 167 38.14 5.42 0.84
C ASP A 167 36.82 4.63 0.77
N SER A 168 35.91 4.92 1.68
CA SER A 168 34.58 4.30 1.72
C SER A 168 33.81 4.50 0.43
N GLN A 169 33.89 5.68 -0.17
CA GLN A 169 33.23 5.98 -1.45
C GLN A 169 33.75 5.12 -2.59
N GLY A 170 35.05 4.84 -2.62
CA GLY A 170 35.65 3.96 -3.64
C GLY A 170 35.19 2.51 -3.45
N THR A 171 35.07 2.03 -2.21
CA THR A 171 34.55 0.67 -1.94
C THR A 171 33.08 0.55 -2.30
N GLU A 172 32.26 1.54 -1.97
CA GLU A 172 30.84 1.60 -2.38
C GLU A 172 30.69 1.54 -3.90
N ASN A 173 31.47 2.32 -4.64
CA ASN A 173 31.42 2.33 -6.11
C ASN A 173 31.71 0.92 -6.71
N TYR A 174 32.60 0.12 -6.11
CA TYR A 174 32.85 -1.25 -6.59
C TYR A 174 31.65 -2.17 -6.34
N LEU A 175 30.95 -2.03 -5.23
CA LEU A 175 29.70 -2.77 -5.00
C LEU A 175 28.63 -2.38 -6.02
N ILE A 176 28.47 -1.09 -6.27
CA ILE A 176 27.52 -0.57 -7.26
C ILE A 176 27.87 -1.09 -8.67
N GLU A 177 29.17 -1.16 -9.05
CA GLU A 177 29.58 -1.75 -10.33
C GLU A 177 29.17 -3.22 -10.46
N GLU A 178 29.37 -4.02 -9.39
CA GLU A 178 28.96 -5.43 -9.39
C GLU A 178 27.43 -5.57 -9.44
N LEU A 179 26.69 -4.71 -8.74
CA LEU A 179 25.23 -4.67 -8.81
C LEU A 179 24.71 -4.26 -10.20
N LYS A 180 25.40 -3.34 -10.91
CA LYS A 180 25.05 -2.90 -12.27
C LYS A 180 25.44 -3.90 -13.36
N ASN A 181 26.22 -4.93 -13.03
CA ASN A 181 26.66 -5.91 -14.02
C ASN A 181 25.48 -6.72 -14.55
N GLU A 182 25.12 -6.49 -15.81
CA GLU A 182 23.99 -7.18 -16.46
C GLU A 182 24.21 -8.68 -16.64
N ASN A 183 25.48 -9.15 -16.61
CA ASN A 183 25.85 -10.55 -16.77
C ASN A 183 25.90 -11.32 -15.44
N VAL A 184 25.49 -10.70 -14.34
CA VAL A 184 25.36 -11.40 -13.04
C VAL A 184 24.38 -12.55 -13.18
N GLU A 185 24.80 -13.74 -12.76
CA GLU A 185 23.95 -14.92 -12.69
C GLU A 185 22.78 -14.67 -11.73
N THR A 186 21.63 -15.24 -12.06
CA THR A 186 20.46 -15.24 -11.18
C THR A 186 20.35 -16.61 -10.50
N THR A 187 19.81 -16.61 -9.30
CA THR A 187 19.48 -17.82 -8.53
C THR A 187 18.01 -17.84 -8.21
N THR A 188 17.40 -19.02 -8.32
CA THR A 188 15.99 -19.26 -7.95
C THR A 188 15.94 -20.09 -6.67
N ASN A 189 15.21 -19.61 -5.67
CA ASN A 189 14.95 -20.31 -4.42
C ASN A 189 13.44 -20.49 -4.25
N THR A 190 13.04 -21.64 -3.69
CA THR A 190 11.64 -21.87 -3.28
C THR A 190 11.55 -21.72 -1.78
N GLN A 191 10.66 -20.85 -1.34
CA GLN A 191 10.47 -20.52 0.07
C GLN A 191 8.99 -20.41 0.41
N THR A 192 8.68 -20.48 1.70
CA THR A 192 7.33 -20.29 2.21
C THR A 192 7.26 -19.02 3.05
N ILE A 193 6.33 -18.14 2.69
CA ILE A 193 6.02 -16.93 3.43
C ILE A 193 4.78 -17.18 4.27
N THR A 194 4.90 -17.06 5.58
CA THR A 194 3.79 -17.23 6.52
C THR A 194 3.13 -15.88 6.78
N LEU A 195 1.80 -15.88 6.76
CA LEU A 195 0.97 -14.70 7.02
C LEU A 195 -0.07 -14.99 8.09
N LEU A 196 -0.38 -13.95 8.86
CA LEU A 196 -1.47 -13.96 9.84
C LEU A 196 -2.51 -12.91 9.47
N LYS A 197 -3.79 -13.25 9.60
CA LYS A 197 -4.88 -12.32 9.38
C LYS A 197 -5.19 -11.56 10.67
N GLN A 198 -5.01 -10.24 10.64
CA GLN A 198 -5.32 -9.34 11.75
C GLN A 198 -6.21 -8.20 11.23
N ASP A 199 -7.31 -7.93 11.91
CA ASP A 199 -8.27 -6.88 11.55
C ASP A 199 -8.72 -6.93 10.07
N GLY A 200 -8.88 -8.15 9.55
CA GLY A 200 -9.29 -8.40 8.16
C GLY A 200 -8.18 -8.25 7.13
N LYS A 201 -6.93 -7.97 7.52
CA LYS A 201 -5.76 -7.84 6.65
C LYS A 201 -4.80 -8.99 6.87
N TRP A 202 -4.16 -9.45 5.80
CA TRP A 202 -3.07 -10.40 5.87
C TRP A 202 -1.76 -9.66 6.10
N ILE A 203 -1.02 -10.05 7.14
CA ILE A 203 0.26 -9.48 7.54
C ILE A 203 1.30 -10.57 7.45
N ILE A 204 2.46 -10.27 6.86
CA ILE A 204 3.59 -11.20 6.76
C ILE A 204 4.22 -11.32 8.13
N THR A 205 4.40 -12.57 8.60
CA THR A 205 4.99 -12.91 9.90
C THR A 205 6.30 -13.69 9.77
N THR A 206 6.70 -14.02 8.54
CA THR A 206 8.05 -14.56 8.26
C THR A 206 9.10 -13.57 8.79
N SER A 207 10.13 -14.07 9.45
CA SER A 207 11.18 -13.22 10.03
C SER A 207 11.91 -12.41 8.95
N ASN A 208 12.44 -11.25 9.33
CA ASN A 208 13.20 -10.40 8.41
C ASN A 208 14.44 -11.13 7.87
N GLU A 209 15.11 -11.92 8.70
CA GLU A 209 16.27 -12.72 8.28
C GLU A 209 15.89 -13.74 7.19
N GLU A 210 14.77 -14.48 7.38
CA GLU A 210 14.28 -15.42 6.36
C GLU A 210 13.86 -14.71 5.08
N LEU A 211 13.20 -13.55 5.18
CA LEU A 211 12.82 -12.74 4.02
C LEU A 211 14.07 -12.24 3.27
N MET A 212 15.10 -11.76 3.98
CA MET A 212 16.35 -11.31 3.35
C MET A 212 17.08 -12.45 2.65
N ASN A 213 17.17 -13.62 3.28
CA ASN A 213 17.78 -14.81 2.67
C ASN A 213 17.06 -15.24 1.39
N MET A 214 15.75 -15.08 1.36
CA MET A 214 14.93 -15.39 0.22
C MET A 214 15.11 -14.35 -0.90
N LEU A 215 15.13 -13.06 -0.55
CA LEU A 215 15.18 -11.95 -1.49
C LEU A 215 16.58 -11.71 -2.09
N LEU A 216 17.63 -11.98 -1.30
CA LEU A 216 19.04 -11.80 -1.68
C LEU A 216 19.80 -13.14 -1.59
N PRO A 217 19.52 -14.06 -2.52
CA PRO A 217 20.05 -15.42 -2.45
C PRO A 217 21.60 -15.45 -2.48
N GLY A 218 22.17 -16.19 -1.51
CA GLY A 218 23.61 -16.35 -1.38
C GLY A 218 24.31 -15.25 -0.58
N LEU A 219 23.61 -14.22 -0.13
CA LEU A 219 24.18 -13.12 0.66
C LEU A 219 24.77 -13.67 1.97
N ASN A 220 23.97 -14.37 2.79
CA ASN A 220 24.43 -14.92 4.06
C ASN A 220 25.56 -15.95 3.90
N GLU A 221 25.55 -16.74 2.82
CA GLU A 221 26.65 -17.66 2.52
C GLU A 221 27.94 -16.91 2.22
N ALA A 222 27.86 -15.79 1.48
CA ALA A 222 29.03 -14.97 1.19
C ALA A 222 29.59 -14.35 2.47
N VAL A 223 28.74 -13.73 3.29
CA VAL A 223 29.14 -13.08 4.56
C VAL A 223 29.77 -14.11 5.51
N ASN A 224 29.13 -15.25 5.72
CA ASN A 224 29.66 -16.30 6.59
C ASN A 224 31.00 -16.92 6.09
N SER A 225 31.30 -16.79 4.80
CA SER A 225 32.59 -17.23 4.25
C SER A 225 33.76 -16.29 4.55
N LEU A 226 33.45 -15.07 5.04
CA LEU A 226 34.45 -14.04 5.37
C LEU A 226 34.78 -13.99 6.87
N SER A 227 33.98 -14.63 7.70
CA SER A 227 34.18 -14.76 9.16
C SER A 227 35.00 -16.00 9.48
#